data_efcd216c760a042c6f0793aa33767029
#
_entry.id   efcd216c760a042c6f0793aa33767029
#
_cell.length_a   1.000
_cell.length_b   1.000
_cell.length_c   1.000
_cell.angle_alpha   90.00
_cell.angle_beta   90.00
_cell.angle_gamma   90.00
#
_symmetry.space_group_name_H-M   'P 1'
#
loop_
_entity.id
_entity.type
_entity.pdbx_description
1 polymer ?
#
loop_
_entity_poly.entity_id
_entity_poly.type
_entity_poly.pdbx_seq_one_letter_code
_entity_poly.pdbx_strand_id
1 'polypeptide(L)'
;MEIALRKTRNQSINRTIALILGLTASALVVGAPNVTSDDELVPEIRHERIGELATQFIQKSHYNQIAVNDDLSSRVLDRYIESLDGNRSYLLASDIAFFEQYRYQLDDLVKSQPLDPVYDMFKVYRTRARERLNYAVELLETEPDFTVDESYQFDRSEAPWAKTTAELDEIWRKRVKSDALRLVLAEKTWEEAQEILTSRYKRVIRRLDQINTDDVFETFMNAFAHTLDPHSSYLSPRNSEEYRIQMSLSYFGIGASLQTEDDYVQII
;
A
#
# COMPACT_ATOMS: atom_id res chain seq x y z
N MET A 1 61.58 8.66 -77.92
CA MET A 1 60.28 8.12 -78.29
C MET A 1 59.37 8.29 -77.11
N GLU A 2 58.83 9.46 -76.93
CA GLU A 2 57.38 9.79 -77.02
C GLU A 2 56.57 8.94 -76.09
N ILE A 3 55.80 9.42 -75.22
CA ILE A 3 54.71 10.38 -75.16
C ILE A 3 54.04 10.13 -73.82
N ALA A 4 53.45 10.90 -73.17
CA ALA A 4 52.65 12.09 -73.17
C ALA A 4 52.19 12.40 -71.75
N LEU A 5 52.28 13.63 -71.41
CA LEU A 5 51.64 14.26 -70.25
C LEU A 5 50.12 14.12 -70.30
N ARG A 6 49.51 13.72 -69.22
CA ARG A 6 48.15 14.14 -68.95
C ARG A 6 47.99 14.64 -67.49
N LYS A 7 47.76 15.89 -67.50
CA LYS A 7 47.37 16.79 -66.41
C LYS A 7 46.02 16.37 -65.88
N THR A 8 45.92 16.02 -64.61
CA THR A 8 44.64 15.97 -63.92
C THR A 8 44.72 16.77 -62.63
N ARG A 9 44.09 17.75 -62.66
CA ARG A 9 43.52 18.81 -61.86
C ARG A 9 43.31 18.42 -60.38
N ASN A 10 43.98 19.15 -59.49
CA ASN A 10 43.74 19.22 -58.06
C ASN A 10 42.30 19.61 -57.81
N GLN A 11 41.55 18.73 -57.17
CA GLN A 11 40.35 19.11 -56.42
C GLN A 11 40.67 18.93 -54.95
N SER A 12 40.84 20.03 -54.26
CA SER A 12 40.88 20.11 -52.81
C SER A 12 39.53 19.71 -52.25
N ILE A 13 39.47 18.56 -51.64
CA ILE A 13 38.31 18.17 -50.82
C ILE A 13 38.57 18.72 -49.44
N ASN A 14 37.94 19.83 -49.14
CA ASN A 14 37.74 20.30 -47.77
C ASN A 14 36.92 19.28 -46.99
N ARG A 15 37.60 18.48 -46.17
CA ARG A 15 36.92 17.68 -45.15
C ARG A 15 36.59 18.57 -43.98
N THR A 16 35.41 19.15 -44.01
CA THR A 16 34.77 19.72 -42.81
C THR A 16 34.43 18.57 -41.89
N ILE A 17 35.17 18.36 -40.82
CA ILE A 17 34.85 17.47 -39.74
C ILE A 17 33.70 18.16 -38.98
N ALA A 18 32.48 17.79 -39.24
CA ALA A 18 31.35 18.13 -38.41
C ALA A 18 31.43 17.29 -37.11
N LEU A 19 31.90 17.93 -36.04
CA LEU A 19 31.86 17.36 -34.69
C LEU A 19 30.36 17.37 -34.25
N ILE A 20 29.68 16.26 -34.46
CA ILE A 20 28.36 16.05 -33.88
C ILE A 20 28.58 15.77 -32.40
N LEU A 21 28.45 16.83 -31.58
CA LEU A 21 28.25 16.67 -30.14
C LEU A 21 26.87 16.03 -29.94
N GLY A 22 26.84 14.70 -29.81
CA GLY A 22 25.68 13.96 -29.35
C GLY A 22 25.45 14.31 -27.88
N LEU A 23 24.60 15.30 -27.59
CA LEU A 23 23.95 15.43 -26.32
C LEU A 23 23.04 14.21 -26.14
N THR A 24 23.54 13.17 -25.49
CA THR A 24 22.69 12.13 -24.91
C THR A 24 21.97 12.79 -23.73
N ALA A 25 20.78 13.33 -24.00
CA ALA A 25 19.82 13.63 -22.96
C ALA A 25 19.46 12.26 -22.36
N SER A 26 20.12 11.91 -21.25
CA SER A 26 19.65 10.85 -20.36
C SER A 26 18.32 11.34 -19.84
N ALA A 27 17.23 10.92 -20.50
CA ALA A 27 15.90 11.05 -19.95
C ALA A 27 15.92 10.18 -18.68
N LEU A 28 15.97 10.83 -17.53
CA LEU A 28 15.57 10.23 -16.28
C LEU A 28 14.09 9.82 -16.50
N VAL A 29 13.88 8.55 -16.77
CA VAL A 29 12.55 7.95 -16.70
C VAL A 29 12.24 7.93 -15.21
N VAL A 30 11.68 9.02 -14.72
CA VAL A 30 10.95 9.01 -13.44
C VAL A 30 9.79 8.06 -13.70
N GLY A 31 9.93 6.82 -13.25
CA GLY A 31 8.83 5.87 -13.30
C GLY A 31 7.65 6.50 -12.56
N ALA A 32 6.54 6.69 -13.28
CA ALA A 32 5.29 7.05 -12.62
C ALA A 32 5.03 6.02 -11.50
N PRO A 33 4.57 6.44 -10.32
CA PRO A 33 4.24 5.50 -9.26
C PRO A 33 3.26 4.47 -9.82
N ASN A 34 3.55 3.19 -9.61
CA ASN A 34 2.65 2.10 -10.00
C ASN A 34 1.37 2.24 -9.16
N VAL A 35 0.36 2.86 -9.75
CA VAL A 35 -0.99 2.93 -9.18
C VAL A 35 -1.73 1.70 -9.67
N THR A 36 -2.00 0.78 -8.75
CA THR A 36 -2.78 -0.42 -9.05
C THR A 36 -4.26 -0.06 -9.11
N SER A 37 -4.91 -0.28 -10.23
CA SER A 37 -6.34 -0.05 -10.38
C SER A 37 -7.16 -1.07 -9.57
N ASP A 38 -8.43 -0.75 -9.25
CA ASP A 38 -9.31 -1.69 -8.55
C ASP A 38 -9.61 -2.93 -9.40
N ASP A 39 -9.61 -2.79 -10.73
CA ASP A 39 -9.82 -3.92 -11.65
C ASP A 39 -8.63 -4.89 -11.68
N GLU A 40 -7.43 -4.43 -11.31
CA GLU A 40 -6.22 -5.26 -11.22
C GLU A 40 -6.13 -6.02 -9.89
N LEU A 41 -6.90 -5.63 -8.85
CA LEU A 41 -6.95 -6.34 -7.59
C LEU A 41 -7.91 -7.54 -7.67
N VAL A 42 -7.43 -8.59 -8.25
CA VAL A 42 -8.12 -9.87 -8.37
C VAL A 42 -7.23 -11.01 -7.88
N PRO A 43 -7.80 -12.09 -7.33
CA PRO A 43 -7.01 -13.25 -6.95
C PRO A 43 -6.34 -13.86 -8.18
N GLU A 44 -5.09 -14.30 -8.02
CA GLU A 44 -4.41 -15.10 -9.02
C GLU A 44 -4.52 -16.58 -8.68
N ILE A 45 -4.47 -17.46 -9.68
CA ILE A 45 -4.51 -18.93 -9.51
C ILE A 45 -3.47 -19.40 -8.47
N ARG A 46 -2.31 -18.74 -8.41
CA ARG A 46 -1.28 -19.07 -7.41
C ARG A 46 -1.74 -18.81 -5.98
N HIS A 47 -2.55 -17.77 -5.73
CA HIS A 47 -3.08 -17.45 -4.39
C HIS A 47 -4.02 -18.54 -3.90
N GLU A 48 -4.93 -19.00 -4.74
CA GLU A 48 -5.81 -20.13 -4.44
C GLU A 48 -5.01 -21.38 -4.11
N ARG A 49 -3.98 -21.68 -4.93
CA ARG A 49 -3.12 -22.83 -4.70
C ARG A 49 -2.31 -22.73 -3.41
N ILE A 50 -1.79 -21.55 -3.09
CA ILE A 50 -1.06 -21.31 -1.83
C ILE A 50 -2.01 -21.44 -0.64
N GLY A 51 -3.22 -20.89 -0.71
CA GLY A 51 -4.25 -21.04 0.33
C GLY A 51 -4.58 -22.49 0.62
N GLU A 52 -4.82 -23.29 -0.43
CA GLU A 52 -5.05 -24.74 -0.32
C GLU A 52 -3.87 -25.47 0.37
N LEU A 53 -2.63 -25.22 -0.09
CA LEU A 53 -1.45 -25.86 0.46
C LEU A 53 -1.19 -25.44 1.92
N ALA A 54 -1.34 -24.16 2.23
CA ALA A 54 -1.21 -23.64 3.59
C ALA A 54 -2.23 -24.29 4.54
N THR A 55 -3.48 -24.39 4.09
CA THR A 55 -4.56 -25.04 4.86
C THR A 55 -4.25 -26.53 5.10
N GLN A 56 -3.80 -27.25 4.07
CA GLN A 56 -3.40 -28.67 4.22
C GLN A 56 -2.22 -28.83 5.19
N PHE A 57 -1.22 -27.94 5.12
CA PHE A 57 -0.09 -27.95 6.03
C PHE A 57 -0.51 -27.70 7.47
N ILE A 58 -1.36 -26.68 7.69
CA ILE A 58 -1.90 -26.33 9.01
C ILE A 58 -2.66 -27.51 9.60
N GLN A 59 -3.57 -28.11 8.86
CA GLN A 59 -4.36 -29.25 9.35
C GLN A 59 -3.51 -30.46 9.72
N LYS A 60 -2.39 -30.69 9.01
CA LYS A 60 -1.52 -31.88 9.21
C LYS A 60 -0.40 -31.67 10.21
N SER A 61 0.13 -30.46 10.29
CA SER A 61 1.43 -30.20 10.92
C SER A 61 1.42 -29.11 11.97
N HIS A 62 0.37 -28.27 12.04
CA HIS A 62 0.31 -27.21 13.04
C HIS A 62 0.11 -27.81 14.43
N TYR A 63 0.90 -27.32 15.41
CA TYR A 63 0.90 -27.89 16.77
C TYR A 63 -0.45 -27.76 17.48
N ASN A 64 -1.22 -26.70 17.19
CA ASN A 64 -2.52 -26.44 17.78
C ASN A 64 -3.66 -27.32 17.24
N GLN A 65 -3.46 -27.97 16.09
CA GLN A 65 -4.42 -28.85 15.42
C GLN A 65 -5.85 -28.26 15.33
N ILE A 66 -5.95 -26.93 15.10
CA ILE A 66 -7.23 -26.24 15.01
C ILE A 66 -7.96 -26.70 13.73
N ALA A 67 -9.22 -27.05 13.88
CA ALA A 67 -10.06 -27.41 12.74
C ALA A 67 -10.34 -26.18 11.87
N VAL A 68 -10.13 -26.33 10.56
CA VAL A 68 -10.51 -25.31 9.57
C VAL A 68 -11.98 -25.50 9.23
N ASN A 69 -12.84 -24.72 9.88
CA ASN A 69 -14.30 -24.80 9.85
C ASN A 69 -14.94 -23.42 10.05
N ASP A 70 -16.28 -23.36 10.09
CA ASP A 70 -17.07 -22.15 10.27
C ASP A 70 -16.65 -21.32 11.50
N ASP A 71 -16.29 -21.96 12.62
CA ASP A 71 -15.83 -21.24 13.81
C ASP A 71 -14.51 -20.51 13.56
N LEU A 72 -13.58 -21.16 12.87
CA LEU A 72 -12.35 -20.51 12.43
C LEU A 72 -12.66 -19.41 11.42
N SER A 73 -13.52 -19.66 10.44
CA SER A 73 -13.95 -18.70 9.43
C SER A 73 -14.48 -17.41 10.08
N SER A 74 -15.36 -17.54 11.07
CA SER A 74 -15.91 -16.41 11.82
C SER A 74 -14.82 -15.55 12.47
N ARG A 75 -13.84 -16.18 13.12
CA ARG A 75 -12.73 -15.48 13.76
C ARG A 75 -11.76 -14.86 12.75
N VAL A 76 -11.57 -15.49 11.60
CA VAL A 76 -10.76 -14.95 10.49
C VAL A 76 -11.40 -13.69 9.93
N LEU A 77 -12.72 -13.66 9.76
CA LEU A 77 -13.41 -12.45 9.30
C LEU A 77 -13.21 -11.29 10.27
N ASP A 78 -13.42 -11.52 11.58
CA ASP A 78 -13.22 -10.49 12.59
C ASP A 78 -11.78 -9.93 12.53
N ARG A 79 -10.80 -10.81 12.43
CA ARG A 79 -9.39 -10.45 12.33
C ARG A 79 -9.06 -9.73 11.02
N TYR A 80 -9.67 -10.13 9.92
CA TYR A 80 -9.46 -9.47 8.62
C TYR A 80 -10.03 -8.05 8.64
N ILE A 81 -11.25 -7.85 9.15
CA ILE A 81 -11.84 -6.53 9.34
C ILE A 81 -10.97 -5.66 10.26
N GLU A 82 -10.49 -6.22 11.37
CA GLU A 82 -9.57 -5.53 12.29
C GLU A 82 -8.27 -5.10 11.60
N SER A 83 -7.72 -5.94 10.72
CA SER A 83 -6.51 -5.61 9.96
C SER A 83 -6.72 -4.49 8.94
N LEU A 84 -7.92 -4.37 8.38
CA LEU A 84 -8.29 -3.32 7.43
C LEU A 84 -8.62 -2.00 8.15
N ASP A 85 -9.47 -2.03 9.16
CA ASP A 85 -9.95 -0.83 9.88
C ASP A 85 -10.13 -1.07 11.38
N GLY A 86 -9.06 -1.45 12.07
CA GLY A 86 -9.09 -1.73 13.52
C GLY A 86 -9.52 -0.54 14.38
N ASN A 87 -9.39 0.69 13.88
CA ASN A 87 -9.83 1.90 14.59
C ASN A 87 -11.22 2.39 14.15
N ARG A 88 -11.94 1.66 13.32
CA ARG A 88 -13.30 1.94 12.86
C ARG A 88 -13.47 3.38 12.34
N SER A 89 -12.55 3.78 11.46
CA SER A 89 -12.42 5.15 10.98
C SER A 89 -12.69 5.30 9.48
N TYR A 90 -12.78 4.19 8.75
CA TYR A 90 -12.97 4.17 7.31
C TYR A 90 -14.29 3.55 6.90
N LEU A 91 -14.59 2.36 7.42
CA LEU A 91 -15.74 1.55 7.02
C LEU A 91 -17.04 2.02 7.69
N LEU A 92 -18.13 1.85 6.96
CA LEU A 92 -19.48 2.05 7.46
C LEU A 92 -20.09 0.74 8.01
N ALA A 93 -21.07 0.85 8.88
CA ALA A 93 -21.85 -0.31 9.35
C ALA A 93 -22.46 -1.11 8.19
N SER A 94 -22.81 -0.47 7.09
CA SER A 94 -23.32 -1.14 5.87
C SER A 94 -22.24 -1.97 5.18
N ASP A 95 -20.98 -1.50 5.19
CA ASP A 95 -19.87 -2.24 4.61
C ASP A 95 -19.58 -3.49 5.44
N ILE A 96 -19.65 -3.37 6.77
CA ILE A 96 -19.55 -4.53 7.69
C ILE A 96 -20.68 -5.53 7.46
N ALA A 97 -21.91 -5.06 7.31
CA ALA A 97 -23.04 -5.94 7.00
C ALA A 97 -22.88 -6.67 5.66
N PHE A 98 -22.23 -6.04 4.68
CA PHE A 98 -21.84 -6.71 3.44
C PHE A 98 -20.76 -7.78 3.68
N PHE A 99 -19.76 -7.54 4.54
CA PHE A 99 -18.73 -8.53 4.86
C PHE A 99 -19.27 -9.73 5.65
N GLU A 100 -20.28 -9.51 6.49
CA GLU A 100 -20.91 -10.54 7.31
C GLU A 100 -21.49 -11.72 6.51
N GLN A 101 -21.87 -11.52 5.24
CA GLN A 101 -22.33 -12.61 4.39
C GLN A 101 -21.29 -13.71 4.17
N TYR A 102 -19.99 -13.40 4.34
CA TYR A 102 -18.88 -14.33 4.17
C TYR A 102 -18.40 -14.96 5.48
N ARG A 103 -19.06 -14.67 6.61
CA ARG A 103 -18.60 -15.07 7.95
C ARG A 103 -18.27 -16.55 8.10
N TYR A 104 -19.05 -17.40 7.44
CA TYR A 104 -18.90 -18.86 7.52
C TYR A 104 -18.45 -19.48 6.20
N GLN A 105 -17.75 -18.69 5.36
CA GLN A 105 -17.30 -19.14 4.04
C GLN A 105 -15.78 -19.04 3.87
N LEU A 106 -15.08 -18.26 4.71
CA LEU A 106 -13.64 -17.99 4.52
C LEU A 106 -12.78 -19.24 4.65
N ASP A 107 -13.20 -20.23 5.45
CA ASP A 107 -12.52 -21.52 5.56
C ASP A 107 -12.65 -22.35 4.28
N ASP A 108 -13.79 -22.29 3.60
CA ASP A 108 -14.01 -22.96 2.31
C ASP A 108 -13.25 -22.25 1.18
N LEU A 109 -13.18 -20.91 1.20
CA LEU A 109 -12.40 -20.13 0.23
C LEU A 109 -10.92 -20.54 0.27
N VAL A 110 -10.31 -20.64 1.43
CA VAL A 110 -8.89 -21.04 1.54
C VAL A 110 -8.64 -22.50 1.22
N LYS A 111 -9.66 -23.38 1.33
CA LYS A 111 -9.54 -24.80 1.02
C LYS A 111 -9.57 -25.07 -0.48
N SER A 112 -10.48 -24.45 -1.23
CA SER A 112 -10.67 -24.84 -2.63
C SER A 112 -11.60 -23.94 -3.45
N GLN A 113 -11.98 -22.76 -2.98
CA GLN A 113 -12.89 -21.87 -3.70
C GLN A 113 -12.18 -20.58 -4.15
N PRO A 114 -12.76 -19.84 -5.11
CA PRO A 114 -12.21 -18.54 -5.54
C PRO A 114 -12.14 -17.55 -4.39
N LEU A 115 -11.03 -16.81 -4.31
CA LEU A 115 -10.77 -15.82 -3.25
C LEU A 115 -11.38 -14.43 -3.55
N ASP A 116 -12.20 -14.29 -4.59
CA ASP A 116 -12.82 -13.02 -4.97
C ASP A 116 -13.45 -12.26 -3.80
N PRO A 117 -14.20 -12.91 -2.88
CA PRO A 117 -14.79 -12.21 -1.73
C PRO A 117 -13.77 -11.47 -0.86
N VAL A 118 -12.57 -12.01 -0.70
CA VAL A 118 -11.49 -11.37 0.07
C VAL A 118 -11.04 -10.09 -0.59
N TYR A 119 -10.87 -10.11 -1.92
CA TYR A 119 -10.48 -8.96 -2.70
C TYR A 119 -11.59 -7.92 -2.79
N ASP A 120 -12.85 -8.35 -2.88
CA ASP A 120 -14.00 -7.44 -2.89
C ASP A 120 -14.13 -6.68 -1.56
N MET A 121 -13.95 -7.34 -0.42
CA MET A 121 -13.88 -6.67 0.88
C MET A 121 -12.74 -5.64 0.93
N PHE A 122 -11.56 -5.99 0.40
CA PHE A 122 -10.42 -5.07 0.33
C PHE A 122 -10.69 -3.86 -0.57
N LYS A 123 -11.32 -4.05 -1.74
CA LYS A 123 -11.70 -2.95 -2.65
C LYS A 123 -12.65 -1.97 -1.98
N VAL A 124 -13.65 -2.47 -1.24
CA VAL A 124 -14.54 -1.62 -0.43
C VAL A 124 -13.73 -0.80 0.57
N TYR A 125 -12.86 -1.44 1.35
CA TYR A 125 -11.98 -0.74 2.29
C TYR A 125 -11.11 0.31 1.59
N ARG A 126 -10.44 -0.02 0.48
CA ARG A 126 -9.57 0.89 -0.28
C ARG A 126 -10.35 2.13 -0.76
N THR A 127 -11.55 1.93 -1.28
CA THR A 127 -12.43 3.02 -1.71
C THR A 127 -12.78 3.94 -0.54
N ARG A 128 -13.24 3.38 0.58
CA ARG A 128 -13.57 4.15 1.79
C ARG A 128 -12.38 4.90 2.36
N ALA A 129 -11.23 4.22 2.45
CA ALA A 129 -10.01 4.85 2.95
C ALA A 129 -9.55 6.02 2.07
N ARG A 130 -9.62 5.86 0.73
CA ARG A 130 -9.31 6.93 -0.22
C ARG A 130 -10.26 8.11 -0.09
N GLU A 131 -11.57 7.88 0.03
CA GLU A 131 -12.59 8.90 0.26
C GLU A 131 -12.26 9.71 1.54
N ARG A 132 -11.98 9.02 2.63
CA ARG A 132 -11.71 9.66 3.93
C ARG A 132 -10.41 10.46 3.95
N LEU A 133 -9.35 9.94 3.32
CA LEU A 133 -8.06 10.62 3.23
C LEU A 133 -8.14 11.87 2.33
N ASN A 134 -8.88 11.81 1.22
CA ASN A 134 -9.13 12.98 0.39
C ASN A 134 -9.94 14.03 1.15
N TYR A 135 -10.99 13.64 1.85
CA TYR A 135 -11.74 14.54 2.72
C TYR A 135 -10.87 15.20 3.80
N ALA A 136 -9.93 14.44 4.38
CA ALA A 136 -8.97 15.01 5.32
C ALA A 136 -8.05 16.06 4.67
N VAL A 137 -7.67 15.89 3.41
CA VAL A 137 -6.90 16.89 2.66
C VAL A 137 -7.75 18.13 2.38
N GLU A 138 -9.02 17.96 2.02
CA GLU A 138 -9.98 19.09 1.83
C GLU A 138 -10.18 19.88 3.12
N LEU A 139 -10.33 19.22 4.27
CA LEU A 139 -10.46 19.88 5.56
C LEU A 139 -9.25 20.77 5.92
N LEU A 140 -8.07 20.44 5.43
CA LEU A 140 -6.86 21.23 5.65
C LEU A 140 -6.78 22.52 4.80
N GLU A 141 -7.69 22.73 3.87
CA GLU A 141 -7.76 24.01 3.11
C GLU A 141 -8.18 25.20 3.99
N THR A 142 -8.78 24.90 5.16
CA THR A 142 -9.24 25.93 6.11
C THR A 142 -8.69 25.63 7.49
N GLU A 143 -8.16 26.67 8.15
CA GLU A 143 -7.69 26.57 9.53
C GLU A 143 -8.84 26.16 10.46
N PRO A 144 -8.69 25.08 11.27
CA PRO A 144 -9.69 24.70 12.26
C PRO A 144 -9.84 25.75 13.35
N ASP A 145 -11.06 25.99 13.80
CA ASP A 145 -11.29 26.85 14.98
C ASP A 145 -10.86 26.10 16.25
N PHE A 146 -9.67 26.43 16.76
CA PHE A 146 -9.13 25.86 17.98
C PHE A 146 -9.76 26.42 19.27
N THR A 147 -10.63 27.42 19.20
CA THR A 147 -11.33 27.98 20.37
C THR A 147 -12.54 27.16 20.77
N VAL A 148 -13.05 26.33 19.87
CA VAL A 148 -14.18 25.43 20.14
C VAL A 148 -13.70 24.28 21.02
N ASP A 149 -14.27 24.19 22.22
CA ASP A 149 -14.02 23.08 23.17
C ASP A 149 -14.78 21.84 22.73
N GLU A 150 -14.03 20.86 22.24
CA GLU A 150 -14.58 19.56 21.79
C GLU A 150 -13.57 18.43 22.05
N SER A 151 -14.07 17.20 22.13
CA SER A 151 -13.24 16.03 22.36
C SER A 151 -13.13 15.17 21.09
N TYR A 152 -11.96 14.55 20.90
CA TYR A 152 -11.72 13.53 19.91
C TYR A 152 -11.36 12.20 20.58
N GLN A 153 -12.10 11.15 20.27
CA GLN A 153 -11.79 9.80 20.73
C GLN A 153 -10.71 9.20 19.82
N PHE A 154 -9.50 9.11 20.34
CA PHE A 154 -8.34 8.61 19.62
C PHE A 154 -8.39 7.10 19.37
N ASP A 155 -8.67 6.33 20.43
CA ASP A 155 -8.89 4.89 20.35
C ASP A 155 -10.38 4.63 20.13
N ARG A 156 -10.69 4.10 18.95
CA ARG A 156 -12.05 3.78 18.51
C ARG A 156 -12.24 2.29 18.26
N SER A 157 -11.28 1.44 18.65
CA SER A 157 -11.32 0.00 18.41
C SER A 157 -12.63 -0.67 18.90
N GLU A 158 -13.17 -0.15 20.02
CA GLU A 158 -14.44 -0.63 20.60
C GLU A 158 -15.65 0.28 20.29
N ALA A 159 -15.46 1.36 19.52
CA ALA A 159 -16.56 2.24 19.17
C ALA A 159 -17.51 1.56 18.15
N PRO A 160 -18.80 1.92 18.09
CA PRO A 160 -19.69 1.43 17.04
C PRO A 160 -19.20 1.91 15.67
N TRP A 161 -19.44 1.09 14.65
CA TRP A 161 -19.24 1.50 13.25
C TRP A 161 -20.15 2.67 12.90
N ALA A 162 -19.63 3.65 12.21
CA ALA A 162 -20.41 4.78 11.71
C ALA A 162 -21.51 4.28 10.76
N LYS A 163 -22.71 4.81 10.93
CA LYS A 163 -23.88 4.40 10.12
C LYS A 163 -23.99 5.20 8.83
N THR A 164 -23.44 6.41 8.82
CA THR A 164 -23.54 7.35 7.70
C THR A 164 -22.20 7.99 7.39
N THR A 165 -22.05 8.46 6.16
CA THR A 165 -20.89 9.27 5.74
C THR A 165 -20.73 10.51 6.62
N ALA A 166 -21.84 11.16 7.01
CA ALA A 166 -21.82 12.35 7.87
C ALA A 166 -21.22 12.04 9.27
N GLU A 167 -21.45 10.85 9.83
CA GLU A 167 -20.80 10.43 11.08
C GLU A 167 -19.30 10.23 10.88
N LEU A 168 -18.87 9.65 9.77
CA LEU A 168 -17.44 9.56 9.42
C LEU A 168 -16.82 10.93 9.19
N ASP A 169 -17.54 11.84 8.51
CA ASP A 169 -17.07 13.22 8.27
C ASP A 169 -16.78 13.92 9.59
N GLU A 170 -17.64 13.78 10.59
CA GLU A 170 -17.43 14.38 11.91
C GLU A 170 -16.25 13.74 12.67
N ILE A 171 -16.08 12.42 12.56
CA ILE A 171 -14.90 11.71 13.11
C ILE A 171 -13.62 12.26 12.48
N TRP A 172 -13.59 12.38 11.16
CA TRP A 172 -12.42 12.87 10.43
C TRP A 172 -12.15 14.36 10.63
N ARG A 173 -13.20 15.18 10.72
CA ARG A 173 -13.07 16.60 11.08
C ARG A 173 -12.35 16.76 12.42
N LYS A 174 -12.80 16.03 13.45
CA LYS A 174 -12.16 16.05 14.77
C LYS A 174 -10.75 15.49 14.74
N ARG A 175 -10.49 14.44 13.96
CA ARG A 175 -9.15 13.88 13.78
C ARG A 175 -8.18 14.89 13.19
N VAL A 176 -8.57 15.53 12.08
CA VAL A 176 -7.74 16.53 11.39
C VAL A 176 -7.46 17.72 12.33
N LYS A 177 -8.50 18.23 13.03
CA LYS A 177 -8.32 19.29 14.03
C LYS A 177 -7.36 18.86 15.15
N SER A 178 -7.48 17.63 15.67
CA SER A 178 -6.58 17.10 16.69
C SER A 178 -5.14 16.95 16.19
N ASP A 179 -4.95 16.49 14.95
CA ASP A 179 -3.62 16.37 14.35
C ASP A 179 -2.98 17.75 14.14
N ALA A 180 -3.77 18.74 13.68
CA ALA A 180 -3.33 20.12 13.50
C ALA A 180 -3.00 20.77 14.87
N LEU A 181 -3.85 20.61 15.87
CA LEU A 181 -3.64 21.17 17.20
C LEU A 181 -2.31 20.66 17.83
N ARG A 182 -1.96 19.40 17.63
CA ARG A 182 -0.69 18.85 18.12
C ARG A 182 0.53 19.55 17.53
N LEU A 183 0.47 19.92 16.25
CA LEU A 183 1.55 20.65 15.58
C LEU A 183 1.62 22.10 16.04
N VAL A 184 0.46 22.77 16.18
CA VAL A 184 0.40 24.14 16.72
C VAL A 184 0.92 24.20 18.16
N LEU A 185 0.56 23.23 19.01
CA LEU A 185 1.12 23.10 20.38
C LEU A 185 2.61 22.78 20.40
N ALA A 186 3.16 22.23 19.31
CA ALA A 186 4.59 22.06 19.08
C ALA A 186 5.24 23.27 18.39
N GLU A 187 4.64 24.46 18.54
CA GLU A 187 5.13 25.76 18.05
C GLU A 187 5.23 25.87 16.51
N LYS A 188 4.47 25.06 15.77
CA LYS A 188 4.32 25.20 14.32
C LYS A 188 3.27 26.24 13.99
N THR A 189 3.49 27.03 12.91
CA THR A 189 2.43 27.87 12.36
C THR A 189 1.34 27.00 11.70
N TRP A 190 0.18 27.59 11.43
CA TRP A 190 -0.87 26.87 10.69
C TRP A 190 -0.40 26.43 9.31
N GLU A 191 0.31 27.27 8.59
CA GLU A 191 0.83 26.97 7.25
C GLU A 191 1.80 25.77 7.28
N GLU A 192 2.70 25.73 8.25
CA GLU A 192 3.60 24.59 8.45
C GLU A 192 2.82 23.30 8.79
N ALA A 193 1.82 23.43 9.67
CA ALA A 193 0.97 22.29 10.06
C ALA A 193 0.17 21.75 8.88
N GLN A 194 -0.41 22.65 8.07
CA GLN A 194 -1.13 22.32 6.85
C GLN A 194 -0.25 21.57 5.86
N GLU A 195 0.96 22.06 5.58
CA GLU A 195 1.90 21.41 4.66
C GLU A 195 2.29 20.01 5.14
N ILE A 196 2.67 19.88 6.42
CA ILE A 196 3.05 18.60 7.04
C ILE A 196 1.90 17.59 6.95
N LEU A 197 0.68 17.98 7.32
CA LEU A 197 -0.47 17.08 7.35
C LEU A 197 -0.93 16.72 5.93
N THR A 198 -0.96 17.68 5.02
CA THR A 198 -1.28 17.43 3.61
C THR A 198 -0.30 16.43 3.01
N SER A 199 1.01 16.62 3.21
CA SER A 199 2.03 15.68 2.76
C SER A 199 1.85 14.29 3.39
N ARG A 200 1.53 14.22 4.69
CA ARG A 200 1.26 12.97 5.41
C ARG A 200 0.07 12.21 4.82
N TYR A 201 -1.09 12.85 4.66
CA TYR A 201 -2.29 12.20 4.12
C TYR A 201 -2.10 11.79 2.66
N LYS A 202 -1.50 12.64 1.81
CA LYS A 202 -1.16 12.29 0.43
C LYS A 202 -0.19 11.11 0.35
N ARG A 203 0.75 10.97 1.28
CA ARG A 203 1.64 9.81 1.35
C ARG A 203 0.89 8.53 1.68
N VAL A 204 -0.11 8.60 2.57
CA VAL A 204 -0.97 7.44 2.88
C VAL A 204 -1.80 7.05 1.66
N ILE A 205 -2.38 8.02 0.93
CA ILE A 205 -3.11 7.76 -0.31
C ILE A 205 -2.20 7.06 -1.32
N ARG A 206 -0.99 7.57 -1.57
CA ARG A 206 -0.03 6.92 -2.49
C ARG A 206 0.29 5.49 -2.09
N ARG A 207 0.48 5.21 -0.79
CA ARG A 207 0.72 3.84 -0.31
C ARG A 207 -0.48 2.94 -0.55
N LEU A 208 -1.67 3.44 -0.31
CA LEU A 208 -2.92 2.72 -0.56
C LEU A 208 -3.09 2.37 -2.05
N ASP A 209 -2.71 3.29 -2.93
CA ASP A 209 -2.77 3.11 -4.38
C ASP A 209 -1.69 2.15 -4.92
N GLN A 210 -0.61 1.92 -4.17
CA GLN A 210 0.48 1.01 -4.54
C GLN A 210 0.24 -0.43 -4.06
N ILE A 211 -0.79 -0.68 -3.23
CA ILE A 211 -1.14 -2.03 -2.79
C ILE A 211 -1.50 -2.88 -4.00
N ASN A 212 -0.83 -3.99 -4.13
CA ASN A 212 -1.02 -4.94 -5.22
C ASN A 212 -1.76 -6.21 -4.75
N THR A 213 -1.99 -7.12 -5.67
CA THR A 213 -2.74 -8.35 -5.43
C THR A 213 -2.07 -9.28 -4.41
N ASP A 214 -0.72 -9.34 -4.39
CA ASP A 214 0.03 -10.12 -3.37
C ASP A 214 -0.13 -9.53 -1.96
N ASP A 215 -0.15 -8.19 -1.85
CA ASP A 215 -0.31 -7.52 -0.56
C ASP A 215 -1.70 -7.78 0.05
N VAL A 216 -2.75 -7.81 -0.78
CA VAL A 216 -4.11 -8.16 -0.36
C VAL A 216 -4.15 -9.60 0.14
N PHE A 217 -3.57 -10.53 -0.62
CA PHE A 217 -3.49 -11.94 -0.25
C PHE A 217 -2.71 -12.13 1.05
N GLU A 218 -1.55 -11.47 1.20
CA GLU A 218 -0.74 -11.53 2.41
C GLU A 218 -1.50 -11.02 3.63
N THR A 219 -2.24 -9.90 3.50
CA THR A 219 -3.07 -9.34 4.57
C THR A 219 -4.12 -10.35 5.03
N PHE A 220 -4.82 -10.98 4.11
CA PHE A 220 -5.82 -12.00 4.42
C PHE A 220 -5.20 -13.26 5.03
N MET A 221 -4.13 -13.77 4.45
CA MET A 221 -3.43 -14.96 4.97
C MET A 221 -2.84 -14.73 6.36
N ASN A 222 -2.45 -13.50 6.68
CA ASN A 222 -2.03 -13.14 8.03
C ASN A 222 -3.20 -13.04 9.01
N ALA A 223 -4.36 -12.55 8.59
CA ALA A 223 -5.57 -12.64 9.40
C ALA A 223 -5.92 -14.10 9.72
N PHE A 224 -5.80 -15.00 8.74
CA PHE A 224 -5.99 -16.43 8.90
C PHE A 224 -4.93 -17.04 9.85
N ALA A 225 -3.65 -16.81 9.60
CA ALA A 225 -2.54 -17.39 10.37
C ALA A 225 -2.57 -16.94 11.84
N HIS A 226 -2.77 -15.64 12.10
CA HIS A 226 -2.81 -15.10 13.45
C HIS A 226 -4.05 -15.54 14.25
N THR A 227 -5.10 -16.03 13.57
CA THR A 227 -6.24 -16.65 14.23
C THR A 227 -5.91 -18.04 14.78
N LEU A 228 -4.94 -18.72 14.17
CA LEU A 228 -4.46 -20.03 14.64
C LEU A 228 -3.49 -19.89 15.80
N ASP A 229 -2.57 -18.93 15.67
CA ASP A 229 -1.50 -18.70 16.63
C ASP A 229 -0.86 -17.32 16.37
N PRO A 230 -0.64 -16.48 17.40
CA PRO A 230 -0.12 -15.13 17.22
C PRO A 230 1.31 -15.05 16.66
N HIS A 231 2.04 -16.17 16.64
CA HIS A 231 3.41 -16.26 16.10
C HIS A 231 3.47 -16.84 14.68
N SER A 232 2.37 -17.33 14.17
CA SER A 232 2.27 -17.84 12.80
C SER A 232 1.98 -16.71 11.82
N SER A 233 2.84 -16.54 10.80
CA SER A 233 2.66 -15.52 9.76
C SER A 233 2.87 -16.11 8.38
N TYR A 234 2.13 -15.59 7.43
CA TYR A 234 2.39 -15.77 6.01
C TYR A 234 3.25 -14.61 5.51
N LEU A 235 4.25 -14.92 4.72
CA LEU A 235 5.05 -13.92 4.03
C LEU A 235 4.93 -14.15 2.52
N SER A 236 4.64 -13.11 1.77
CA SER A 236 4.74 -13.13 0.31
C SER A 236 6.16 -13.49 -0.14
N PRO A 237 6.37 -13.93 -1.37
CA PRO A 237 7.72 -14.27 -1.86
C PRO A 237 8.73 -13.14 -1.65
N ARG A 238 8.31 -11.89 -1.87
CA ARG A 238 9.12 -10.70 -1.65
C ARG A 238 9.48 -10.52 -0.18
N ASN A 239 8.49 -10.52 0.70
CA ASN A 239 8.70 -10.31 2.14
C ASN A 239 9.47 -11.49 2.77
N SER A 240 9.30 -12.70 2.25
CA SER A 240 10.08 -13.89 2.65
C SER A 240 11.56 -13.73 2.30
N GLU A 241 11.89 -13.17 1.14
CA GLU A 241 13.26 -12.89 0.74
C GLU A 241 13.90 -11.84 1.66
N GLU A 242 13.18 -10.73 1.93
CA GLU A 242 13.64 -9.69 2.85
C GLU A 242 13.87 -10.24 4.27
N TYR A 243 12.95 -11.07 4.77
CA TYR A 243 13.08 -11.75 6.06
C TYR A 243 14.31 -12.66 6.08
N ARG A 244 14.53 -13.44 5.01
CA ARG A 244 15.69 -14.32 4.89
C ARG A 244 17.00 -13.54 4.93
N ILE A 245 17.07 -12.40 4.24
CA ILE A 245 18.23 -11.50 4.26
C ILE A 245 18.50 -11.00 5.67
N GLN A 246 17.47 -10.54 6.38
CA GLN A 246 17.58 -10.07 7.77
C GLN A 246 18.07 -11.18 8.71
N MET A 247 17.56 -12.40 8.56
CA MET A 247 17.95 -13.53 9.40
C MET A 247 19.32 -14.09 9.10
N SER A 248 19.79 -13.97 7.86
CA SER A 248 21.12 -14.44 7.47
C SER A 248 22.27 -13.61 8.06
N LEU A 249 21.97 -12.41 8.58
CA LEU A 249 22.95 -11.42 9.07
C LEU A 249 24.05 -11.09 8.07
N SER A 250 23.87 -11.46 6.82
CA SER A 250 24.80 -11.21 5.72
C SER A 250 24.04 -10.61 4.54
N TYR A 251 24.55 -9.51 4.03
CA TYR A 251 23.99 -8.82 2.88
C TYR A 251 25.06 -8.58 1.83
N PHE A 252 24.80 -9.02 0.61
CA PHE A 252 25.63 -8.71 -0.54
C PHE A 252 24.97 -7.56 -1.31
N GLY A 253 25.56 -6.40 -1.25
CA GLY A 253 25.05 -5.19 -1.88
C GLY A 253 26.18 -4.36 -2.49
N ILE A 254 25.81 -3.23 -3.09
CA ILE A 254 26.75 -2.29 -3.72
C ILE A 254 27.63 -1.51 -2.71
N GLY A 255 27.47 -1.78 -1.41
CA GLY A 255 28.23 -1.09 -0.36
C GLY A 255 27.78 0.35 -0.10
N ALA A 256 26.53 0.68 -0.45
CA ALA A 256 25.92 1.99 -0.21
C ALA A 256 24.65 1.84 0.61
N SER A 257 24.46 2.75 1.56
CA SER A 257 23.17 2.91 2.23
C SER A 257 22.29 3.84 1.42
N LEU A 258 21.01 3.49 1.29
CA LEU A 258 20.02 4.27 0.57
C LEU A 258 18.99 4.80 1.56
N GLN A 259 18.69 6.08 1.50
CA GLN A 259 17.63 6.70 2.26
C GLN A 259 16.60 7.29 1.30
N THR A 260 15.32 7.02 1.57
CA THR A 260 14.23 7.64 0.82
C THR A 260 13.89 8.96 1.49
N GLU A 261 13.97 10.05 0.73
CA GLU A 261 13.55 11.38 1.14
C GLU A 261 12.48 11.85 0.15
N ASP A 262 11.23 11.91 0.64
CA ASP A 262 10.03 12.14 -0.18
C ASP A 262 9.93 11.19 -1.39
N ASP A 263 10.10 11.69 -2.61
CA ASP A 263 10.02 10.93 -3.85
C ASP A 263 11.41 10.57 -4.43
N TYR A 264 12.50 10.83 -3.69
CA TYR A 264 13.87 10.57 -4.13
C TYR A 264 14.56 9.53 -3.26
N VAL A 265 15.52 8.83 -3.83
CA VAL A 265 16.42 7.94 -3.11
C VAL A 265 17.82 8.57 -3.09
N GLN A 266 18.29 8.87 -1.89
CA GLN A 266 19.62 9.43 -1.66
C GLN A 266 20.59 8.33 -1.22
N ILE A 267 21.80 8.38 -1.74
CA ILE A 267 22.91 7.53 -1.26
C ILE A 267 23.56 8.24 -0.08
N ILE A 268 23.69 7.55 1.06
CA ILE A 268 24.30 8.04 2.29
C ILE A 268 25.47 7.14 2.72
#